data_4033b5be973182dbf21fdf023d5c4c44
#
_entry.id   4033b5be973182dbf21fdf023d5c4c44
#
_cell.length_a   1.000
_cell.length_b   1.000
_cell.length_c   1.000
_cell.angle_alpha   90.00
_cell.angle_beta   90.00
_cell.angle_gamma   90.00
#
_symmetry.space_group_name_H-M   'P 1'
#
loop_
_entity.id
_entity.type
_entity.pdbx_description
1 polymer ?
#
loop_
_entity_poly.entity_id
_entity_poly.type
_entity_poly.pdbx_seq_one_letter_code
_entity_poly.pdbx_strand_id
1 'polypeptide(L)'
;MILGGAQENTLSTVIGQQRDPRFRVTLLSGIDEGPEGTLHERARGADVDLVLVPYLVRPIRPLTDARALVALWRFMRRGRYDIVHTHSSKAGILGRLAARLAGVPIVVHTLHSLVFHEYQAAWKNRVYVWLKRGCAPLTDALISVNEMTTRGALAQGIGRPEQYVTIYSGMDLEPFLSIASRLPVGEAKRTLGIPEQAPVVGKIARLSPLKGHDQFFDAATRIAARCPEARFLLVGGGALREALEHRARELGLADRTFFVGLVPPERVPELIQAMDVVVHTSLREGIARVIPQAGAVGKPVVAFEKDGAPEVIQEGVSGHLVPVGDSEALARRVLELVAAPERRRAMGAAGRAFAAAHFATDRMVEQIGQVYGRLEQAKNVK
;
A
#
# COMPACT_ATOMS: atom_id res chain seq x y z
N MET A 1 14.03 -8.13 -3.06
CA MET A 1 12.98 -7.10 -2.77
C MET A 1 11.65 -7.84 -2.67
N ILE A 2 11.13 -7.99 -1.45
CA ILE A 2 9.90 -8.75 -1.15
C ILE A 2 8.70 -8.10 -1.85
N LEU A 3 7.73 -8.87 -2.31
CA LEU A 3 6.49 -8.33 -2.87
C LEU A 3 5.69 -7.58 -1.80
N GLY A 4 5.27 -6.35 -2.09
CA GLY A 4 4.48 -5.50 -1.19
C GLY A 4 4.36 -4.07 -1.68
N GLY A 5 3.39 -3.33 -1.16
CA GLY A 5 3.05 -1.99 -1.65
C GLY A 5 4.20 -0.98 -1.66
N ALA A 6 5.05 -1.00 -0.64
CA ALA A 6 6.23 -0.12 -0.57
C ALA A 6 7.28 -0.48 -1.64
N GLN A 7 7.49 -1.76 -1.88
CA GLN A 7 8.46 -2.26 -2.85
C GLN A 7 7.96 -2.05 -4.28
N GLU A 8 6.67 -2.23 -4.51
CA GLU A 8 6.06 -1.90 -5.80
C GLU A 8 6.13 -0.40 -6.12
N ASN A 9 5.87 0.46 -5.13
CA ASN A 9 6.07 1.90 -5.26
C ASN A 9 7.52 2.22 -5.65
N THR A 10 8.51 1.60 -4.95
CA THR A 10 9.94 1.78 -5.25
C THR A 10 10.26 1.35 -6.68
N LEU A 11 9.83 0.15 -7.09
CA LEU A 11 10.10 -0.36 -8.43
C LEU A 11 9.44 0.49 -9.52
N SER A 12 8.19 0.89 -9.33
CA SER A 12 7.49 1.78 -10.25
C SER A 12 8.17 3.15 -10.37
N THR A 13 8.70 3.69 -9.27
CA THR A 13 9.49 4.92 -9.27
C THR A 13 10.77 4.73 -10.11
N VAL A 14 11.51 3.65 -9.88
CA VAL A 14 12.75 3.35 -10.62
C VAL A 14 12.48 3.21 -12.11
N ILE A 15 11.51 2.39 -12.50
CA ILE A 15 11.13 2.18 -13.91
C ILE A 15 10.69 3.49 -14.56
N GLY A 16 9.91 4.30 -13.84
CA GLY A 16 9.45 5.59 -14.36
C GLY A 16 10.58 6.60 -14.54
N GLN A 17 11.46 6.74 -13.55
CA GLN A 17 12.61 7.65 -13.62
C GLN A 17 13.65 7.19 -14.66
N GLN A 18 13.79 5.90 -14.92
CA GLN A 18 14.68 5.37 -15.97
C GLN A 18 14.24 5.79 -17.38
N ARG A 19 12.96 6.12 -17.60
CA ARG A 19 12.45 6.63 -18.88
C ARG A 19 12.81 8.09 -19.14
N ASP A 20 13.19 8.82 -18.09
CA ASP A 20 13.65 10.20 -18.20
C ASP A 20 15.16 10.23 -18.51
N PRO A 21 15.58 10.72 -19.67
CA PRO A 21 16.98 10.70 -20.08
C PRO A 21 17.91 11.52 -19.16
N ARG A 22 17.37 12.34 -18.27
CA ARG A 22 18.16 13.08 -17.27
C ARG A 22 18.70 12.17 -16.18
N PHE A 23 18.10 10.98 -15.97
CA PHE A 23 18.45 10.09 -14.86
C PHE A 23 19.07 8.78 -15.36
N ARG A 24 20.20 8.43 -14.75
CA ARG A 24 20.74 7.07 -14.76
C ARG A 24 20.42 6.43 -13.40
N VAL A 25 19.56 5.44 -13.39
CA VAL A 25 19.00 4.89 -12.16
C VAL A 25 19.57 3.52 -11.86
N THR A 26 20.08 3.31 -10.64
CA THR A 26 20.50 1.99 -10.11
C THR A 26 19.64 1.65 -8.89
N LEU A 27 19.05 0.47 -8.87
CA LEU A 27 18.27 -0.04 -7.75
C LEU A 27 19.11 -0.95 -6.85
N LEU A 28 19.36 -0.52 -5.60
CA LEU A 28 19.98 -1.38 -4.60
C LEU A 28 18.92 -2.08 -3.76
N SER A 29 18.96 -3.39 -3.72
CA SER A 29 18.01 -4.22 -2.97
C SER A 29 18.71 -5.29 -2.13
N GLY A 30 18.08 -5.65 -1.00
CA GLY A 30 18.45 -6.86 -0.26
C GLY A 30 18.01 -8.13 -0.98
N ILE A 31 18.56 -9.25 -0.54
CA ILE A 31 18.32 -10.59 -1.11
C ILE A 31 17.08 -11.29 -0.53
N ASP A 32 16.48 -10.75 0.54
CA ASP A 32 15.35 -11.40 1.22
C ASP A 32 14.19 -11.68 0.28
N GLU A 33 13.64 -12.89 0.40
CA GLU A 33 12.42 -13.34 -0.24
C GLU A 33 11.28 -13.39 0.79
N GLY A 34 10.08 -13.03 0.36
CA GLY A 34 8.88 -13.12 1.19
C GLY A 34 8.00 -14.29 0.76
N PRO A 35 7.00 -14.65 1.57
CA PRO A 35 6.04 -15.70 1.21
C PRO A 35 5.21 -15.38 -0.03
N GLU A 36 5.14 -14.10 -0.40
CA GLU A 36 4.43 -13.59 -1.59
C GLU A 36 5.37 -13.47 -2.81
N GLY A 37 6.65 -13.84 -2.67
CA GLY A 37 7.66 -13.75 -3.73
C GLY A 37 8.48 -12.46 -3.69
N THR A 38 9.17 -12.19 -4.79
CA THR A 38 10.03 -11.01 -4.97
C THR A 38 9.71 -10.26 -6.25
N LEU A 39 10.13 -8.98 -6.29
CA LEU A 39 10.04 -8.15 -7.50
C LEU A 39 11.34 -8.14 -8.32
N HIS A 40 12.32 -9.02 -8.01
CA HIS A 40 13.61 -9.03 -8.70
C HIS A 40 13.47 -9.37 -10.19
N GLU A 41 12.65 -10.38 -10.52
CA GLU A 41 12.41 -10.77 -11.92
C GLU A 41 11.71 -9.65 -12.71
N ARG A 42 10.75 -8.98 -12.09
CA ARG A 42 10.07 -7.84 -12.71
C ARG A 42 11.03 -6.65 -12.91
N ALA A 43 11.97 -6.43 -11.99
CA ALA A 43 13.00 -5.42 -12.15
C ALA A 43 13.95 -5.76 -13.32
N ARG A 44 14.37 -7.02 -13.43
CA ARG A 44 15.23 -7.49 -14.54
C ARG A 44 14.50 -7.42 -15.88
N GLY A 45 13.23 -7.83 -15.94
CA GLY A 45 12.41 -7.76 -17.15
C GLY A 45 12.11 -6.33 -17.62
N ALA A 46 12.31 -5.33 -16.75
CA ALA A 46 12.21 -3.90 -17.08
C ALA A 46 13.60 -3.24 -17.30
N ASP A 47 14.64 -4.01 -17.52
CA ASP A 47 16.03 -3.57 -17.73
C ASP A 47 16.57 -2.62 -16.63
N VAL A 48 16.09 -2.80 -15.38
CA VAL A 48 16.57 -2.03 -14.23
C VAL A 48 17.96 -2.50 -13.85
N ASP A 49 18.91 -1.54 -13.72
CA ASP A 49 20.24 -1.80 -13.14
C ASP A 49 20.09 -2.20 -11.66
N LEU A 50 19.87 -3.49 -11.42
CA LEU A 50 19.59 -4.07 -10.12
C LEU A 50 20.86 -4.61 -9.47
N VAL A 51 21.26 -4.04 -8.34
CA VAL A 51 22.38 -4.49 -7.52
C VAL A 51 21.86 -5.11 -6.22
N LEU A 52 22.18 -6.38 -6.00
CA LEU A 52 21.82 -7.09 -4.77
C LEU A 52 22.90 -6.91 -3.70
N VAL A 53 22.50 -6.43 -2.53
CA VAL A 53 23.38 -6.22 -1.37
C VAL A 53 23.14 -7.37 -0.36
N PRO A 54 24.04 -8.36 -0.27
CA PRO A 54 23.83 -9.60 0.50
C PRO A 54 23.55 -9.38 1.99
N TYR A 55 24.12 -8.31 2.56
CA TYR A 55 24.00 -7.98 3.99
C TYR A 55 22.76 -7.12 4.31
N LEU A 56 22.06 -6.62 3.30
CA LEU A 56 20.84 -5.82 3.49
C LEU A 56 19.64 -6.75 3.67
N VAL A 57 19.55 -7.37 4.84
CA VAL A 57 18.50 -8.32 5.23
C VAL A 57 17.46 -7.65 6.14
N ARG A 58 16.25 -8.20 6.20
CA ARG A 58 15.13 -7.62 6.97
C ARG A 58 15.34 -7.67 8.50
N PRO A 59 15.80 -8.78 9.12
CA PRO A 59 16.04 -8.82 10.55
C PRO A 59 17.14 -7.84 10.98
N ILE A 60 16.98 -7.24 12.17
CA ILE A 60 18.03 -6.39 12.76
C ILE A 60 19.13 -7.29 13.32
N ARG A 61 20.34 -7.16 12.74
CA ARG A 61 21.54 -7.91 13.12
C ARG A 61 22.73 -6.95 13.09
N PRO A 62 23.23 -6.46 14.24
CA PRO A 62 24.19 -5.35 14.27
C PRO A 62 25.44 -5.54 13.40
N LEU A 63 26.07 -6.72 13.44
CA LEU A 63 27.26 -7.00 12.62
C LEU A 63 26.94 -7.07 11.12
N THR A 64 25.81 -7.67 10.76
CA THR A 64 25.35 -7.73 9.36
C THR A 64 24.96 -6.35 8.87
N ASP A 65 24.34 -5.53 9.74
CA ASP A 65 23.91 -4.18 9.43
C ASP A 65 25.12 -3.24 9.25
N ALA A 66 26.19 -3.41 10.05
CA ALA A 66 27.44 -2.71 9.86
C ALA A 66 28.11 -3.08 8.51
N ARG A 67 28.10 -4.37 8.13
CA ARG A 67 28.57 -4.81 6.82
C ARG A 67 27.74 -4.22 5.68
N ALA A 68 26.40 -4.19 5.83
CA ALA A 68 25.50 -3.56 4.86
C ALA A 68 25.83 -2.07 4.71
N LEU A 69 26.01 -1.34 5.83
CA LEU A 69 26.40 0.07 5.80
C LEU A 69 27.70 0.31 5.03
N VAL A 70 28.74 -0.48 5.30
CA VAL A 70 30.03 -0.36 4.61
C VAL A 70 29.89 -0.69 3.11
N ALA A 71 29.10 -1.73 2.77
CA ALA A 71 28.86 -2.08 1.37
C ALA A 71 28.12 -0.96 0.62
N LEU A 72 27.06 -0.39 1.21
CA LEU A 72 26.31 0.73 0.66
C LEU A 72 27.19 1.97 0.50
N TRP A 73 27.95 2.32 1.53
CA TRP A 73 28.89 3.45 1.49
C TRP A 73 29.93 3.30 0.37
N ARG A 74 30.59 2.14 0.28
CA ARG A 74 31.61 1.88 -0.77
C ARG A 74 31.00 1.97 -2.16
N PHE A 75 29.79 1.42 -2.34
CA PHE A 75 29.08 1.46 -3.61
C PHE A 75 28.77 2.91 -4.01
N MET A 76 28.15 3.66 -3.12
CA MET A 76 27.77 5.06 -3.38
C MET A 76 28.98 5.95 -3.60
N ARG A 77 30.07 5.77 -2.82
CA ARG A 77 31.32 6.53 -2.95
C ARG A 77 32.02 6.28 -4.29
N ARG A 78 31.99 5.04 -4.78
CA ARG A 78 32.58 4.70 -6.10
C ARG A 78 31.74 5.18 -7.26
N GLY A 79 30.42 5.07 -7.14
CA GLY A 79 29.47 5.44 -8.18
C GLY A 79 29.26 6.95 -8.34
N ARG A 80 29.67 7.77 -7.35
CA ARG A 80 29.51 9.24 -7.35
C ARG A 80 28.08 9.67 -7.67
N TYR A 81 27.09 9.09 -6.98
CA TYR A 81 25.70 9.41 -7.18
C TYR A 81 25.34 10.82 -6.73
N ASP A 82 24.56 11.53 -7.51
CA ASP A 82 24.03 12.87 -7.21
C ASP A 82 22.84 12.81 -6.26
N ILE A 83 21.99 11.79 -6.44
CA ILE A 83 20.78 11.60 -5.66
C ILE A 83 20.75 10.19 -5.09
N VAL A 84 20.45 10.06 -3.81
CA VAL A 84 20.09 8.79 -3.19
C VAL A 84 18.69 8.89 -2.61
N HIS A 85 17.77 8.09 -3.17
CA HIS A 85 16.40 7.97 -2.67
C HIS A 85 16.23 6.66 -1.93
N THR A 86 15.88 6.71 -0.66
CA THR A 86 15.77 5.56 0.22
C THR A 86 14.33 5.25 0.58
N HIS A 87 14.04 3.96 0.73
CA HIS A 87 12.71 3.45 1.12
C HIS A 87 12.82 2.53 2.33
N SER A 88 11.69 2.27 2.99
CA SER A 88 11.56 1.41 4.18
C SER A 88 12.35 1.91 5.40
N SER A 89 12.22 1.23 6.55
CA SER A 89 12.79 1.75 7.80
C SER A 89 14.28 1.44 7.91
N LYS A 90 14.69 0.17 7.92
CA LYS A 90 16.07 -0.23 8.13
C LYS A 90 16.97 0.18 6.95
N ALA A 91 16.58 -0.18 5.73
CA ALA A 91 17.30 0.24 4.53
C ALA A 91 17.37 1.75 4.39
N GLY A 92 16.29 2.46 4.79
CA GLY A 92 16.26 3.92 4.82
C GLY A 92 17.23 4.54 5.81
N ILE A 93 17.43 3.96 6.99
CA ILE A 93 18.42 4.43 7.98
C ILE A 93 19.84 4.20 7.46
N LEU A 94 20.16 2.95 7.07
CA LEU A 94 21.48 2.59 6.60
C LEU A 94 21.85 3.34 5.31
N GLY A 95 20.90 3.45 4.37
CA GLY A 95 21.11 4.13 3.09
C GLY A 95 21.38 5.63 3.25
N ARG A 96 20.61 6.34 4.10
CA ARG A 96 20.84 7.78 4.36
C ARG A 96 22.18 8.03 5.02
N LEU A 97 22.56 7.20 6.01
CA LEU A 97 23.85 7.31 6.66
C LEU A 97 24.98 7.04 5.66
N ALA A 98 24.88 5.97 4.86
CA ALA A 98 25.85 5.63 3.83
C ALA A 98 26.00 6.75 2.79
N ALA A 99 24.88 7.33 2.33
CA ALA A 99 24.86 8.42 1.37
C ALA A 99 25.60 9.66 1.88
N ARG A 100 25.33 10.09 3.12
CA ARG A 100 26.04 11.23 3.71
C ARG A 100 27.53 10.96 3.92
N LEU A 101 27.90 9.77 4.38
CA LEU A 101 29.32 9.37 4.48
C LEU A 101 30.00 9.28 3.11
N ALA A 102 29.29 8.95 2.06
CA ALA A 102 29.79 8.93 0.69
C ALA A 102 29.89 10.33 0.04
N GLY A 103 29.32 11.36 0.67
CA GLY A 103 29.29 12.72 0.15
C GLY A 103 28.23 12.94 -0.92
N VAL A 104 27.14 12.13 -0.92
CA VAL A 104 26.03 12.31 -1.86
C VAL A 104 25.33 13.65 -1.60
N PRO A 105 25.19 14.50 -2.60
CA PRO A 105 24.62 15.86 -2.42
C PRO A 105 23.16 15.85 -2.00
N ILE A 106 22.34 15.01 -2.63
CA ILE A 106 20.88 14.98 -2.43
C ILE A 106 20.44 13.63 -1.85
N VAL A 107 19.79 13.68 -0.69
CA VAL A 107 19.29 12.49 0.00
C VAL A 107 17.79 12.63 0.25
N VAL A 108 17.01 11.75 -0.37
CA VAL A 108 15.55 11.71 -0.25
C VAL A 108 15.13 10.43 0.47
N HIS A 109 14.03 10.47 1.20
CA HIS A 109 13.48 9.29 1.87
C HIS A 109 11.95 9.24 1.75
N THR A 110 11.39 8.11 1.30
CA THR A 110 9.95 7.88 1.29
C THR A 110 9.49 7.10 2.51
N LEU A 111 8.50 7.68 3.22
CA LEU A 111 7.78 7.05 4.32
C LEU A 111 6.50 6.40 3.78
N HIS A 112 6.48 5.06 3.70
CA HIS A 112 5.30 4.32 3.25
C HIS A 112 4.26 4.11 4.35
N SER A 113 4.65 4.23 5.60
CA SER A 113 3.82 4.22 6.81
C SER A 113 4.68 4.58 8.02
N LEU A 114 4.04 4.90 9.13
CA LEU A 114 4.74 5.02 10.40
C LEU A 114 5.06 3.62 10.95
N VAL A 115 6.26 3.41 11.48
CA VAL A 115 6.68 2.12 12.07
C VAL A 115 6.34 2.01 13.55
N PHE A 116 5.88 3.10 14.15
CA PHE A 116 5.39 3.20 15.52
C PHE A 116 3.86 3.33 15.50
N HIS A 117 3.19 2.68 16.43
CA HIS A 117 1.73 2.63 16.51
C HIS A 117 1.27 2.10 17.87
N GLU A 118 0.00 2.30 18.20
CA GLU A 118 -0.63 1.95 19.48
C GLU A 118 -0.62 0.44 19.80
N TYR A 119 -0.59 -0.42 18.78
CA TYR A 119 -0.57 -1.89 18.95
C TYR A 119 0.84 -2.46 19.18
N GLN A 120 1.84 -1.60 19.43
CA GLN A 120 3.22 -2.00 19.65
C GLN A 120 3.71 -1.49 21.00
N ALA A 121 4.61 -2.25 21.65
CA ALA A 121 5.18 -1.88 22.93
C ALA A 121 5.81 -0.48 22.89
N ALA A 122 5.51 0.36 23.90
CA ALA A 122 5.91 1.76 23.95
C ALA A 122 7.44 1.96 23.83
N TRP A 123 8.24 1.07 24.41
CA TRP A 123 9.70 1.17 24.31
C TRP A 123 10.20 0.99 22.87
N LYS A 124 9.58 0.06 22.09
CA LYS A 124 9.91 -0.11 20.66
C LYS A 124 9.56 1.15 19.87
N ASN A 125 8.40 1.73 20.14
CA ASN A 125 7.99 2.99 19.51
C ASN A 125 9.00 4.11 19.80
N ARG A 126 9.46 4.26 21.06
CA ARG A 126 10.47 5.24 21.44
C ARG A 126 11.78 5.06 20.68
N VAL A 127 12.26 3.83 20.56
CA VAL A 127 13.48 3.51 19.78
C VAL A 127 13.31 3.89 18.32
N TYR A 128 12.20 3.53 17.68
CA TYR A 128 11.95 3.89 16.28
C TYR A 128 11.86 5.40 16.07
N VAL A 129 11.15 6.11 16.95
CA VAL A 129 11.05 7.57 16.89
C VAL A 129 12.43 8.20 17.05
N TRP A 130 13.21 7.76 18.02
CA TRP A 130 14.56 8.26 18.24
C TRP A 130 15.48 8.07 17.02
N LEU A 131 15.50 6.87 16.43
CA LEU A 131 16.26 6.57 15.23
C LEU A 131 15.81 7.45 14.05
N LYS A 132 14.51 7.64 13.87
CA LYS A 132 13.98 8.48 12.78
C LYS A 132 14.28 9.96 12.97
N ARG A 133 14.21 10.45 14.21
CA ARG A 133 14.63 11.82 14.55
C ARG A 133 16.11 12.04 14.20
N GLY A 134 16.98 11.10 14.59
CA GLY A 134 18.42 11.18 14.26
C GLY A 134 18.73 11.11 12.77
N CYS A 135 17.88 10.45 11.97
CA CYS A 135 18.06 10.35 10.51
C CYS A 135 17.42 11.52 9.74
N ALA A 136 16.50 12.26 10.32
CA ALA A 136 15.81 13.36 9.63
C ALA A 136 16.78 14.46 9.14
N PRO A 137 17.79 14.91 9.94
CA PRO A 137 18.78 15.90 9.47
C PRO A 137 19.66 15.42 8.31
N LEU A 138 19.76 14.09 8.12
CA LEU A 138 20.51 13.51 7.01
C LEU A 138 19.71 13.50 5.69
N THR A 139 18.50 14.04 5.70
CA THR A 139 17.55 13.94 4.59
C THR A 139 17.18 15.33 4.08
N ASP A 140 17.26 15.55 2.78
CA ASP A 140 16.91 16.83 2.17
C ASP A 140 15.40 16.95 1.94
N ALA A 141 14.75 15.84 1.50
CA ALA A 141 13.30 15.75 1.41
C ALA A 141 12.77 14.44 1.96
N LEU A 142 11.66 14.53 2.68
CA LEU A 142 10.88 13.42 3.22
C LEU A 142 9.58 13.33 2.41
N ILE A 143 9.46 12.31 1.58
CA ILE A 143 8.22 12.04 0.83
C ILE A 143 7.35 11.15 1.70
N SER A 144 6.11 11.54 1.95
CA SER A 144 5.12 10.68 2.61
C SER A 144 4.03 10.29 1.63
N VAL A 145 3.53 9.07 1.78
CA VAL A 145 2.50 8.55 0.87
C VAL A 145 1.09 9.07 1.17
N ASN A 146 0.91 9.77 2.29
CA ASN A 146 -0.32 10.45 2.69
C ASN A 146 -0.04 11.51 3.76
N GLU A 147 -0.98 12.44 3.94
CA GLU A 147 -0.90 13.55 4.90
C GLU A 147 -0.89 13.07 6.36
N MET A 148 -1.63 12.02 6.69
CA MET A 148 -1.67 11.46 8.04
C MET A 148 -0.29 10.94 8.46
N THR A 149 0.49 10.35 7.53
CA THR A 149 1.87 9.96 7.79
C THR A 149 2.76 11.18 8.07
N THR A 150 2.61 12.26 7.32
CA THR A 150 3.32 13.53 7.56
C THR A 150 2.99 14.08 8.95
N ARG A 151 1.71 14.25 9.24
CA ARG A 151 1.24 14.78 10.54
C ARG A 151 1.73 13.93 11.72
N GLY A 152 1.60 12.61 11.59
CA GLY A 152 2.06 11.68 12.63
C GLY A 152 3.58 11.69 12.84
N ALA A 153 4.36 11.87 11.79
CA ALA A 153 5.81 12.00 11.87
C ALA A 153 6.22 13.34 12.54
N LEU A 154 5.62 14.45 12.10
CA LEU A 154 5.87 15.77 12.66
C LEU A 154 5.45 15.86 14.15
N ALA A 155 4.32 15.28 14.53
CA ALA A 155 3.88 15.19 15.92
C ALA A 155 4.88 14.45 16.81
N GLN A 156 5.70 13.57 16.23
CA GLN A 156 6.81 12.90 16.91
C GLN A 156 8.15 13.62 16.72
N GLY A 157 8.19 14.85 16.21
CA GLY A 157 9.42 15.62 15.98
C GLY A 157 10.38 14.96 14.98
N ILE A 158 9.88 14.21 14.02
CA ILE A 158 10.67 13.61 12.95
C ILE A 158 10.70 14.57 11.77
N GLY A 159 11.82 15.22 11.55
CA GLY A 159 12.00 16.23 10.49
C GLY A 159 11.33 17.57 10.79
N ARG A 160 11.28 18.42 9.79
CA ARG A 160 10.67 19.75 9.81
C ARG A 160 9.60 19.83 8.70
N PRO A 161 8.56 20.66 8.82
CA PRO A 161 7.49 20.79 7.83
C PRO A 161 8.02 21.00 6.39
N GLU A 162 9.06 21.83 6.24
CA GLU A 162 9.64 22.20 4.94
C GLU A 162 10.33 21.04 4.23
N GLN A 163 10.69 19.98 4.95
CA GLN A 163 11.25 18.76 4.36
C GLN A 163 10.19 17.84 3.76
N TYR A 164 8.92 17.98 4.16
CA TYR A 164 7.87 17.06 3.76
C TYR A 164 7.19 17.43 2.45
N VAL A 165 6.98 16.42 1.64
CA VAL A 165 6.13 16.48 0.44
C VAL A 165 5.24 15.25 0.46
N THR A 166 3.92 15.43 0.36
CA THR A 166 3.00 14.30 0.22
C THR A 166 2.84 13.94 -1.25
N ILE A 167 3.18 12.69 -1.59
CA ILE A 167 3.02 12.11 -2.92
C ILE A 167 2.35 10.74 -2.76
N TYR A 168 1.13 10.61 -3.25
CA TYR A 168 0.39 9.35 -3.17
C TYR A 168 1.12 8.23 -3.94
N SER A 169 1.10 7.02 -3.38
CA SER A 169 1.67 5.85 -4.03
C SER A 169 0.95 5.54 -5.33
N GLY A 170 1.64 5.74 -6.44
CA GLY A 170 1.13 5.36 -7.76
C GLY A 170 1.03 3.85 -7.94
N MET A 171 0.14 3.45 -8.83
CA MET A 171 -0.04 2.06 -9.24
C MET A 171 -0.45 1.99 -10.71
N ASP A 172 -0.17 0.87 -11.33
CA ASP A 172 -0.70 0.58 -12.66
C ASP A 172 -2.22 0.37 -12.53
N LEU A 173 -2.98 1.36 -12.98
CA LEU A 173 -4.43 1.36 -12.91
C LEU A 173 -5.10 0.81 -14.17
N GLU A 174 -4.38 0.67 -15.29
CA GLU A 174 -4.98 0.24 -16.56
C GLU A 174 -5.70 -1.09 -16.48
N PRO A 175 -5.15 -2.15 -15.84
CA PRO A 175 -5.87 -3.41 -15.68
C PRO A 175 -7.19 -3.27 -14.91
N PHE A 176 -7.26 -2.33 -13.96
CA PHE A 176 -8.46 -2.04 -13.15
C PHE A 176 -9.47 -1.17 -13.90
N LEU A 177 -8.98 -0.17 -14.60
CA LEU A 177 -9.82 0.74 -15.39
C LEU A 177 -10.48 0.04 -16.58
N SER A 178 -9.82 -0.91 -17.21
CA SER A 178 -10.33 -1.62 -18.39
C SER A 178 -11.15 -2.88 -18.07
N ILE A 179 -11.16 -3.36 -16.83
CA ILE A 179 -11.75 -4.68 -16.50
C ILE A 179 -13.25 -4.75 -16.81
N ALA A 180 -13.99 -3.68 -16.54
CA ALA A 180 -15.44 -3.66 -16.74
C ALA A 180 -15.87 -3.84 -18.21
N SER A 181 -15.02 -3.42 -19.18
CA SER A 181 -15.25 -3.63 -20.61
C SER A 181 -14.85 -5.03 -21.09
N ARG A 182 -13.99 -5.73 -20.32
CA ARG A 182 -13.46 -7.06 -20.69
C ARG A 182 -14.18 -8.20 -19.98
N LEU A 183 -14.71 -7.96 -18.78
CA LEU A 183 -15.31 -9.00 -17.94
C LEU A 183 -16.59 -8.46 -17.29
N PRO A 184 -17.79 -8.89 -17.74
CA PRO A 184 -19.05 -8.56 -17.08
C PRO A 184 -19.08 -9.06 -15.62
N VAL A 185 -19.75 -8.32 -14.73
CA VAL A 185 -19.83 -8.64 -13.28
C VAL A 185 -20.40 -10.04 -13.04
N GLY A 186 -21.47 -10.42 -13.77
CA GLY A 186 -22.08 -11.76 -13.65
C GLY A 186 -21.11 -12.88 -14.02
N GLU A 187 -20.31 -12.68 -15.06
CA GLU A 187 -19.29 -13.64 -15.46
C GLU A 187 -18.17 -13.74 -14.41
N ALA A 188 -17.69 -12.60 -13.88
CA ALA A 188 -16.71 -12.61 -12.80
C ALA A 188 -17.21 -13.35 -11.55
N LYS A 189 -18.49 -13.25 -11.21
CA LYS A 189 -19.11 -14.03 -10.12
C LYS A 189 -19.16 -15.52 -10.44
N ARG A 190 -19.57 -15.90 -11.68
CA ARG A 190 -19.65 -17.31 -12.09
C ARG A 190 -18.31 -18.03 -12.02
N THR A 191 -17.20 -17.37 -12.38
CA THR A 191 -15.84 -17.98 -12.28
C THR A 191 -15.45 -18.35 -10.85
N LEU A 192 -16.14 -17.76 -9.86
CA LEU A 192 -15.94 -18.04 -8.44
C LEU A 192 -17.00 -18.97 -7.85
N GLY A 193 -17.94 -19.48 -8.66
CA GLY A 193 -19.07 -20.27 -8.19
C GLY A 193 -20.12 -19.44 -7.41
N ILE A 194 -20.12 -18.12 -7.57
CA ILE A 194 -21.05 -17.21 -6.90
C ILE A 194 -22.26 -16.96 -7.84
N PRO A 195 -23.51 -17.05 -7.36
CA PRO A 195 -24.68 -16.73 -8.17
C PRO A 195 -24.60 -15.28 -8.66
N GLU A 196 -24.94 -15.04 -9.94
CA GLU A 196 -24.78 -13.72 -10.57
C GLU A 196 -25.53 -12.60 -9.86
N GLN A 197 -26.72 -12.91 -9.36
CA GLN A 197 -27.60 -11.95 -8.69
C GLN A 197 -27.25 -11.73 -7.21
N ALA A 198 -26.41 -12.60 -6.63
CA ALA A 198 -26.05 -12.48 -5.22
C ALA A 198 -25.20 -11.21 -5.00
N PRO A 199 -25.54 -10.37 -4.02
CA PRO A 199 -24.67 -9.29 -3.60
C PRO A 199 -23.36 -9.84 -3.05
N VAL A 200 -22.22 -9.29 -3.50
CA VAL A 200 -20.89 -9.73 -3.06
C VAL A 200 -20.19 -8.61 -2.28
N VAL A 201 -19.92 -8.88 -1.02
CA VAL A 201 -19.13 -8.02 -0.13
C VAL A 201 -17.71 -8.56 -0.07
N GLY A 202 -16.76 -7.81 -0.62
CA GLY A 202 -15.40 -8.30 -0.77
C GLY A 202 -14.40 -7.61 0.15
N LYS A 203 -13.38 -8.38 0.56
CA LYS A 203 -12.22 -7.90 1.31
C LYS A 203 -10.94 -8.46 0.73
N ILE A 204 -10.00 -7.58 0.39
CA ILE A 204 -8.68 -7.98 -0.08
C ILE A 204 -7.65 -7.52 0.94
N ALA A 205 -7.02 -8.47 1.61
CA ALA A 205 -6.00 -8.20 2.61
C ALA A 205 -5.19 -9.45 2.92
N ARG A 206 -3.95 -9.28 3.36
CA ARG A 206 -3.19 -10.37 3.95
C ARG A 206 -3.94 -10.93 5.17
N LEU A 207 -4.06 -12.24 5.30
CA LEU A 207 -4.71 -12.88 6.46
C LEU A 207 -3.75 -12.89 7.66
N SER A 208 -3.58 -11.72 8.27
CA SER A 208 -2.66 -11.47 9.38
C SER A 208 -3.28 -10.53 10.42
N PRO A 209 -2.73 -10.45 11.64
CA PRO A 209 -3.18 -9.48 12.65
C PRO A 209 -3.21 -8.05 12.12
N LEU A 210 -4.02 -7.20 12.72
CA LEU A 210 -4.24 -5.79 12.38
C LEU A 210 -4.92 -5.52 11.02
N LYS A 211 -5.42 -6.57 10.35
CA LYS A 211 -6.22 -6.41 9.12
C LYS A 211 -7.74 -6.38 9.38
N GLY A 212 -8.16 -6.47 10.65
CA GLY A 212 -9.56 -6.32 11.05
C GLY A 212 -10.47 -7.40 10.47
N HIS A 213 -10.02 -8.65 10.48
CA HIS A 213 -10.81 -9.78 9.99
C HIS A 213 -11.99 -10.10 10.90
N ASP A 214 -11.81 -9.97 12.22
CA ASP A 214 -12.90 -10.20 13.19
C ASP A 214 -14.02 -9.19 12.98
N GLN A 215 -13.69 -7.91 12.82
CA GLN A 215 -14.65 -6.84 12.54
C GLN A 215 -15.39 -7.06 11.21
N PHE A 216 -14.68 -7.61 10.22
CA PHE A 216 -15.31 -7.99 8.95
C PHE A 216 -16.34 -9.11 9.16
N PHE A 217 -16.04 -10.17 9.92
CA PHE A 217 -16.95 -11.27 10.18
C PHE A 217 -18.13 -10.85 11.06
N ASP A 218 -17.90 -9.97 12.03
CA ASP A 218 -18.99 -9.42 12.85
C ASP A 218 -19.97 -8.60 11.98
N ALA A 219 -19.44 -7.80 11.04
CA ALA A 219 -20.30 -7.10 10.07
C ALA A 219 -20.97 -8.08 9.10
N ALA A 220 -20.25 -9.11 8.62
CA ALA A 220 -20.79 -10.11 7.69
C ALA A 220 -21.98 -10.87 8.31
N THR A 221 -21.91 -11.19 9.60
CA THR A 221 -23.04 -11.83 10.34
C THR A 221 -24.27 -10.92 10.33
N ARG A 222 -24.10 -9.63 10.60
CA ARG A 222 -25.19 -8.64 10.58
C ARG A 222 -25.77 -8.45 9.18
N ILE A 223 -24.91 -8.45 8.16
CA ILE A 223 -25.32 -8.36 6.76
C ILE A 223 -26.11 -9.59 6.36
N ALA A 224 -25.61 -10.79 6.66
CA ALA A 224 -26.27 -12.05 6.32
C ALA A 224 -27.65 -12.21 6.97
N ALA A 225 -27.83 -11.66 8.17
CA ALA A 225 -29.14 -11.67 8.85
C ALA A 225 -30.21 -10.82 8.13
N ARG A 226 -29.82 -9.77 7.37
CA ARG A 226 -30.72 -8.86 6.68
C ARG A 226 -30.74 -9.06 5.15
N CYS A 227 -29.72 -9.71 4.61
CA CYS A 227 -29.56 -10.04 3.20
C CYS A 227 -29.04 -11.49 3.11
N PRO A 228 -29.92 -12.50 3.21
CA PRO A 228 -29.53 -13.91 3.24
C PRO A 228 -28.83 -14.38 1.96
N GLU A 229 -29.04 -13.72 0.83
CA GLU A 229 -28.38 -13.99 -0.44
C GLU A 229 -26.97 -13.42 -0.54
N ALA A 230 -26.54 -12.54 0.37
CA ALA A 230 -25.20 -11.96 0.36
C ALA A 230 -24.09 -13.02 0.44
N ARG A 231 -23.04 -12.78 -0.30
CA ARG A 231 -21.80 -13.59 -0.33
C ARG A 231 -20.62 -12.75 0.10
N PHE A 232 -19.66 -13.38 0.75
CA PHE A 232 -18.47 -12.75 1.30
C PHE A 232 -17.24 -13.27 0.59
N LEU A 233 -16.48 -12.40 -0.04
CA LEU A 233 -15.31 -12.78 -0.84
C LEU A 233 -14.03 -12.28 -0.14
N LEU A 234 -13.22 -13.21 0.40
CA LEU A 234 -11.94 -12.90 1.04
C LEU A 234 -10.80 -13.30 0.11
N VAL A 235 -10.01 -12.31 -0.27
CA VAL A 235 -8.83 -12.48 -1.14
C VAL A 235 -7.57 -12.18 -0.35
N GLY A 236 -6.64 -13.13 -0.34
CA GLY A 236 -5.35 -13.02 0.33
C GLY A 236 -4.98 -14.29 1.07
N GLY A 237 -3.69 -14.43 1.34
CA GLY A 237 -3.12 -15.52 2.11
C GLY A 237 -2.56 -15.03 3.46
N GLY A 238 -2.22 -15.96 4.34
CA GLY A 238 -1.58 -15.65 5.60
C GLY A 238 -1.90 -16.62 6.73
N ALA A 239 -1.20 -16.45 7.85
CA ALA A 239 -1.23 -17.39 8.99
C ALA A 239 -2.60 -17.51 9.67
N LEU A 240 -3.52 -16.56 9.45
CA LEU A 240 -4.85 -16.60 10.06
C LEU A 240 -5.89 -17.37 9.23
N ARG A 241 -5.52 -17.95 8.07
CA ARG A 241 -6.50 -18.59 7.17
C ARG A 241 -7.37 -19.63 7.87
N GLU A 242 -6.76 -20.62 8.51
CA GLU A 242 -7.47 -21.70 9.19
C GLU A 242 -8.38 -21.18 10.30
N ALA A 243 -7.89 -20.22 11.11
CA ALA A 243 -8.66 -19.59 12.16
C ALA A 243 -9.88 -18.83 11.62
N LEU A 244 -9.74 -18.15 10.49
CA LEU A 244 -10.84 -17.40 9.85
C LEU A 244 -11.87 -18.33 9.19
N GLU A 245 -11.44 -19.44 8.60
CA GLU A 245 -12.32 -20.47 8.08
C GLU A 245 -13.11 -21.15 9.24
N HIS A 246 -12.45 -21.40 10.38
CA HIS A 246 -13.13 -21.87 11.57
C HIS A 246 -14.16 -20.84 12.09
N ARG A 247 -13.77 -19.58 12.17
CA ARG A 247 -14.66 -18.49 12.56
C ARG A 247 -15.89 -18.36 11.65
N ALA A 248 -15.71 -18.51 10.34
CA ALA A 248 -16.83 -18.52 9.40
C ALA A 248 -17.82 -19.66 9.67
N ARG A 249 -17.32 -20.87 10.03
CA ARG A 249 -18.19 -22.00 10.44
C ARG A 249 -18.94 -21.72 11.73
N GLU A 250 -18.27 -21.23 12.77
CA GLU A 250 -18.91 -20.87 14.04
C GLU A 250 -20.04 -19.85 13.88
N LEU A 251 -19.88 -18.90 12.95
CA LEU A 251 -20.87 -17.85 12.67
C LEU A 251 -21.95 -18.29 11.68
N GLY A 252 -21.93 -19.53 11.18
CA GLY A 252 -22.88 -20.01 10.17
C GLY A 252 -22.72 -19.33 8.80
N LEU A 253 -21.53 -18.85 8.50
CA LEU A 253 -21.20 -18.14 7.25
C LEU A 253 -20.37 -18.99 6.27
N ALA A 254 -20.05 -20.24 6.59
CA ALA A 254 -19.15 -21.08 5.79
C ALA A 254 -19.60 -21.20 4.33
N ASP A 255 -20.87 -21.51 4.08
CA ASP A 255 -21.45 -21.70 2.73
C ASP A 255 -21.62 -20.40 1.93
N ARG A 256 -21.32 -19.26 2.55
CA ARG A 256 -21.45 -17.91 1.97
C ARG A 256 -20.13 -17.18 1.84
N THR A 257 -19.04 -17.75 2.41
CA THR A 257 -17.72 -17.13 2.44
C THR A 257 -16.75 -17.88 1.53
N PHE A 258 -16.23 -17.13 0.56
CA PHE A 258 -15.31 -17.65 -0.44
C PHE A 258 -13.88 -17.17 -0.11
N PHE A 259 -13.04 -18.09 0.33
CA PHE A 259 -11.62 -17.85 0.61
C PHE A 259 -10.78 -18.17 -0.63
N VAL A 260 -10.44 -17.16 -1.42
CA VAL A 260 -9.71 -17.34 -2.68
C VAL A 260 -8.23 -17.68 -2.45
N GLY A 261 -7.67 -17.22 -1.33
CA GLY A 261 -6.24 -17.40 -1.06
C GLY A 261 -5.37 -16.32 -1.70
N LEU A 262 -4.07 -16.57 -1.73
CA LEU A 262 -3.10 -15.71 -2.38
C LEU A 262 -3.24 -15.86 -3.90
N VAL A 263 -3.34 -14.72 -4.59
CA VAL A 263 -3.47 -14.66 -6.05
C VAL A 263 -2.38 -13.79 -6.66
N PRO A 264 -2.01 -14.02 -7.91
CA PRO A 264 -1.17 -13.11 -8.66
C PRO A 264 -1.83 -11.73 -8.79
N PRO A 265 -1.05 -10.63 -8.78
CA PRO A 265 -1.58 -9.27 -8.88
C PRO A 265 -2.50 -9.03 -10.10
N GLU A 266 -2.24 -9.73 -11.20
CA GLU A 266 -2.97 -9.64 -12.47
C GLU A 266 -4.43 -10.13 -12.35
N ARG A 267 -4.72 -11.00 -11.36
CA ARG A 267 -6.07 -11.49 -11.07
C ARG A 267 -6.88 -10.61 -10.15
N VAL A 268 -6.25 -9.64 -9.49
CA VAL A 268 -6.95 -8.76 -8.53
C VAL A 268 -8.07 -7.94 -9.18
N PRO A 269 -7.90 -7.38 -10.40
CA PRO A 269 -8.99 -6.66 -11.07
C PRO A 269 -10.26 -7.50 -11.28
N GLU A 270 -10.11 -8.78 -11.68
CA GLU A 270 -11.23 -9.72 -11.89
C GLU A 270 -11.98 -9.99 -10.58
N LEU A 271 -11.25 -10.16 -9.49
CA LEU A 271 -11.82 -10.42 -8.18
C LEU A 271 -12.57 -9.19 -7.63
N ILE A 272 -12.04 -7.99 -7.82
CA ILE A 272 -12.75 -6.75 -7.48
C ILE A 272 -13.99 -6.59 -8.37
N GLN A 273 -13.90 -6.96 -9.64
CA GLN A 273 -15.05 -6.90 -10.56
C GLN A 273 -16.22 -7.75 -10.08
N ALA A 274 -15.97 -8.91 -9.46
CA ALA A 274 -16.99 -9.76 -8.88
C ALA A 274 -17.66 -9.16 -7.62
N MET A 275 -17.06 -8.16 -6.98
CA MET A 275 -17.58 -7.53 -5.77
C MET A 275 -18.59 -6.44 -6.11
N ASP A 276 -19.61 -6.28 -5.28
CA ASP A 276 -20.55 -5.15 -5.33
C ASP A 276 -20.11 -4.01 -4.41
N VAL A 277 -19.58 -4.35 -3.24
CA VAL A 277 -19.02 -3.41 -2.25
C VAL A 277 -17.70 -3.98 -1.76
N VAL A 278 -16.66 -3.15 -1.72
CA VAL A 278 -15.38 -3.51 -1.11
C VAL A 278 -15.32 -2.98 0.32
N VAL A 279 -14.88 -3.83 1.24
CA VAL A 279 -14.76 -3.48 2.66
C VAL A 279 -13.29 -3.43 3.06
N HIS A 280 -12.89 -2.37 3.75
CA HIS A 280 -11.54 -2.21 4.26
C HIS A 280 -11.54 -1.92 5.77
N THR A 281 -11.22 -2.94 6.57
CA THR A 281 -11.27 -2.90 8.04
C THR A 281 -9.89 -2.95 8.69
N SER A 282 -8.82 -2.63 7.95
CA SER A 282 -7.47 -2.61 8.52
C SER A 282 -7.35 -1.59 9.64
N LEU A 283 -6.69 -2.02 10.73
CA LEU A 283 -6.40 -1.19 11.90
C LEU A 283 -5.10 -0.40 11.73
N ARG A 284 -4.32 -0.70 10.66
CA ARG A 284 -3.06 -0.05 10.37
C ARG A 284 -2.64 -0.20 8.92
N GLU A 285 -2.43 0.94 8.25
CA GLU A 285 -1.91 1.03 6.87
C GLU A 285 -1.08 2.32 6.68
N GLY A 286 -0.49 2.50 5.50
CA GLY A 286 -0.19 3.81 4.96
C GLY A 286 -1.37 4.28 4.12
N ILE A 287 -1.32 4.02 2.79
CA ILE A 287 -2.50 3.97 1.95
C ILE A 287 -2.76 2.51 1.58
N ALA A 288 -3.95 2.03 1.87
CA ALA A 288 -4.38 0.70 1.45
C ALA A 288 -4.64 0.68 -0.05
N ARG A 289 -3.78 0.02 -0.82
CA ARG A 289 -3.86 -0.02 -2.30
C ARG A 289 -5.21 -0.51 -2.82
N VAL A 290 -5.87 -1.39 -2.07
CA VAL A 290 -7.19 -1.92 -2.44
C VAL A 290 -8.26 -0.85 -2.58
N ILE A 291 -8.17 0.27 -1.84
CA ILE A 291 -9.16 1.35 -1.91
C ILE A 291 -9.14 2.02 -3.29
N PRO A 292 -8.01 2.60 -3.77
CA PRO A 292 -7.96 3.15 -5.12
C PRO A 292 -8.11 2.09 -6.22
N GLN A 293 -7.72 0.83 -6.00
CA GLN A 293 -7.97 -0.27 -6.94
C GLN A 293 -9.47 -0.56 -7.09
N ALA A 294 -10.20 -0.62 -5.97
CA ALA A 294 -11.66 -0.78 -5.99
C ALA A 294 -12.34 0.40 -6.69
N GLY A 295 -11.91 1.63 -6.37
CA GLY A 295 -12.35 2.83 -7.08
C GLY A 295 -12.12 2.72 -8.59
N ALA A 296 -10.91 2.36 -9.03
CA ALA A 296 -10.57 2.23 -10.45
C ALA A 296 -11.46 1.22 -11.20
N VAL A 297 -11.87 0.12 -10.54
CA VAL A 297 -12.87 -0.83 -11.07
C VAL A 297 -14.29 -0.23 -11.06
N GLY A 298 -14.54 0.85 -10.34
CA GLY A 298 -15.87 1.45 -10.15
C GLY A 298 -16.68 0.81 -9.04
N LYS A 299 -16.00 0.30 -8.00
CA LYS A 299 -16.65 -0.29 -6.82
C LYS A 299 -16.55 0.66 -5.63
N PRO A 300 -17.67 0.97 -4.94
CA PRO A 300 -17.62 1.76 -3.72
C PRO A 300 -16.94 1.00 -2.59
N VAL A 301 -16.27 1.75 -1.72
CA VAL A 301 -15.56 1.20 -0.57
C VAL A 301 -16.24 1.66 0.73
N VAL A 302 -16.42 0.72 1.67
CA VAL A 302 -16.76 1.05 3.06
C VAL A 302 -15.55 0.71 3.92
N ALA A 303 -14.94 1.70 4.56
CA ALA A 303 -13.69 1.53 5.29
C ALA A 303 -13.76 2.09 6.71
N PHE A 304 -12.88 1.58 7.59
CA PHE A 304 -12.61 2.26 8.84
C PHE A 304 -11.93 3.61 8.58
N GLU A 305 -12.36 4.63 9.32
CA GLU A 305 -11.74 5.96 9.34
C GLU A 305 -10.38 5.88 10.06
N LYS A 306 -9.39 5.35 9.35
CA LYS A 306 -8.06 5.08 9.89
C LYS A 306 -6.97 5.34 8.86
N ASP A 307 -5.83 5.86 9.35
CA ASP A 307 -4.63 6.11 8.55
C ASP A 307 -4.95 6.89 7.25
N GLY A 308 -4.52 6.42 6.09
CA GLY A 308 -4.77 7.09 4.81
C GLY A 308 -6.17 6.86 4.18
N ALA A 309 -7.08 6.12 4.80
CA ALA A 309 -8.41 5.88 4.22
C ALA A 309 -9.23 7.17 4.03
N PRO A 310 -9.24 8.14 4.97
CA PRO A 310 -9.94 9.42 4.78
C PRO A 310 -9.39 10.29 3.65
N GLU A 311 -8.17 10.04 3.19
CA GLU A 311 -7.57 10.79 2.07
C GLU A 311 -7.94 10.20 0.71
N VAL A 312 -8.42 8.95 0.69
CA VAL A 312 -8.72 8.20 -0.54
C VAL A 312 -10.23 8.02 -0.75
N ILE A 313 -11.01 8.10 0.32
CA ILE A 313 -12.46 8.00 0.28
C ILE A 313 -13.07 9.37 0.54
N GLN A 314 -13.81 9.87 -0.42
CA GLN A 314 -14.68 11.04 -0.24
C GLN A 314 -16.00 10.56 0.36
N GLU A 315 -16.23 10.84 1.65
CA GLU A 315 -17.40 10.37 2.40
C GLU A 315 -18.71 10.71 1.69
N GLY A 316 -19.55 9.70 1.49
CA GLY A 316 -20.84 9.82 0.81
C GLY A 316 -20.77 9.99 -0.70
N VAL A 317 -19.57 10.20 -1.29
CA VAL A 317 -19.35 10.45 -2.72
C VAL A 317 -18.69 9.26 -3.41
N SER A 318 -17.54 8.78 -2.92
CA SER A 318 -16.83 7.63 -3.50
C SER A 318 -16.85 6.39 -2.61
N GLY A 319 -17.34 6.50 -1.40
CA GLY A 319 -17.44 5.44 -0.41
C GLY A 319 -17.94 5.96 0.93
N HIS A 320 -17.81 5.12 1.95
CA HIS A 320 -18.17 5.49 3.31
C HIS A 320 -17.02 5.20 4.28
N LEU A 321 -16.84 6.12 5.23
CA LEU A 321 -15.96 5.96 6.37
C LEU A 321 -16.80 5.66 7.62
N VAL A 322 -16.33 4.71 8.44
CA VAL A 322 -16.98 4.35 9.69
C VAL A 322 -15.96 4.32 10.82
N PRO A 323 -16.36 4.55 12.09
CA PRO A 323 -15.45 4.49 13.22
C PRO A 323 -14.71 3.15 13.29
N VAL A 324 -13.45 3.18 13.73
CA VAL A 324 -12.63 1.97 13.88
C VAL A 324 -13.30 1.01 14.86
N GLY A 325 -13.50 -0.24 14.42
CA GLY A 325 -14.13 -1.29 15.23
C GLY A 325 -15.66 -1.30 15.21
N ASP A 326 -16.31 -0.29 14.63
CA ASP A 326 -17.76 -0.24 14.54
C ASP A 326 -18.29 -1.13 13.40
N SER A 327 -18.41 -2.43 13.70
CA SER A 327 -18.94 -3.43 12.75
C SER A 327 -20.43 -3.23 12.44
N GLU A 328 -21.17 -2.55 13.30
CA GLU A 328 -22.59 -2.25 13.07
C GLU A 328 -22.73 -1.12 12.03
N ALA A 329 -22.01 -0.02 12.19
CA ALA A 329 -21.98 1.04 11.19
C ALA A 329 -21.47 0.51 9.85
N LEU A 330 -20.45 -0.34 9.87
CA LEU A 330 -19.93 -1.01 8.67
C LEU A 330 -21.03 -1.79 7.94
N ALA A 331 -21.74 -2.67 8.67
CA ALA A 331 -22.82 -3.48 8.11
C ALA A 331 -23.96 -2.62 7.58
N ARG A 332 -24.36 -1.59 8.31
CA ARG A 332 -25.40 -0.65 7.89
C ARG A 332 -25.05 0.02 6.56
N ARG A 333 -23.84 0.59 6.42
CA ARG A 333 -23.37 1.25 5.18
C ARG A 333 -23.29 0.27 4.01
N VAL A 334 -22.85 -0.95 4.23
CA VAL A 334 -22.86 -1.99 3.21
C VAL A 334 -24.27 -2.31 2.75
N LEU A 335 -25.22 -2.53 3.68
CA LEU A 335 -26.61 -2.82 3.35
C LEU A 335 -27.29 -1.68 2.59
N GLU A 336 -27.03 -0.42 2.96
CA GLU A 336 -27.52 0.75 2.21
C GLU A 336 -27.06 0.71 0.74
N LEU A 337 -25.80 0.33 0.48
CA LEU A 337 -25.26 0.23 -0.88
C LEU A 337 -25.78 -1.01 -1.63
N VAL A 338 -25.97 -2.12 -0.93
CA VAL A 338 -26.58 -3.33 -1.53
C VAL A 338 -28.01 -3.05 -1.98
N ALA A 339 -28.80 -2.37 -1.16
CA ALA A 339 -30.20 -2.04 -1.43
C ALA A 339 -30.39 -0.94 -2.50
N ALA A 340 -29.36 -0.16 -2.82
CA ALA A 340 -29.44 0.99 -3.73
C ALA A 340 -28.45 0.88 -4.91
N PRO A 341 -28.73 0.05 -5.94
CA PRO A 341 -27.81 -0.17 -7.07
C PRO A 341 -27.40 1.11 -7.81
N GLU A 342 -28.30 2.07 -7.97
CA GLU A 342 -28.02 3.36 -8.63
C GLU A 342 -27.00 4.17 -7.83
N ARG A 343 -27.21 4.29 -6.52
CA ARG A 343 -26.26 4.98 -5.62
C ARG A 343 -24.92 4.29 -5.62
N ARG A 344 -24.92 2.95 -5.61
CA ARG A 344 -23.70 2.13 -5.68
C ARG A 344 -22.93 2.41 -6.96
N ARG A 345 -23.58 2.49 -8.12
CA ARG A 345 -22.95 2.83 -9.40
C ARG A 345 -22.42 4.26 -9.43
N ALA A 346 -23.19 5.23 -8.98
CA ALA A 346 -22.74 6.63 -8.92
C ALA A 346 -21.52 6.81 -8.03
N MET A 347 -21.51 6.17 -6.86
CA MET A 347 -20.41 6.20 -5.91
C MET A 347 -19.16 5.51 -6.48
N GLY A 348 -19.33 4.38 -7.18
CA GLY A 348 -18.24 3.69 -7.88
C GLY A 348 -17.64 4.55 -9.01
N ALA A 349 -18.48 5.26 -9.78
CA ALA A 349 -18.03 6.17 -10.84
C ALA A 349 -17.20 7.33 -10.28
N ALA A 350 -17.61 7.92 -9.16
CA ALA A 350 -16.85 8.95 -8.46
C ALA A 350 -15.51 8.42 -7.95
N GLY A 351 -15.49 7.20 -7.36
CA GLY A 351 -14.27 6.53 -6.94
C GLY A 351 -13.31 6.28 -8.10
N ARG A 352 -13.85 5.91 -9.27
CA ARG A 352 -13.06 5.68 -10.49
C ARG A 352 -12.39 6.96 -10.99
N ALA A 353 -13.14 8.06 -11.05
CA ALA A 353 -12.59 9.35 -11.44
C ALA A 353 -11.49 9.82 -10.48
N PHE A 354 -11.72 9.67 -9.18
CA PHE A 354 -10.74 10.02 -8.15
C PHE A 354 -9.47 9.16 -8.24
N ALA A 355 -9.61 7.85 -8.39
CA ALA A 355 -8.46 6.94 -8.52
C ALA A 355 -7.61 7.27 -9.74
N ALA A 356 -8.24 7.45 -10.90
CA ALA A 356 -7.55 7.80 -12.15
C ALA A 356 -6.79 9.14 -12.05
N ALA A 357 -7.38 10.13 -11.38
CA ALA A 357 -6.79 11.45 -11.22
C ALA A 357 -5.58 11.49 -10.26
N HIS A 358 -5.55 10.61 -9.24
CA HIS A 358 -4.60 10.76 -8.13
C HIS A 358 -3.58 9.63 -7.98
N PHE A 359 -3.87 8.41 -8.48
CA PHE A 359 -3.08 7.21 -8.18
C PHE A 359 -2.37 6.59 -9.39
N ALA A 360 -2.33 7.27 -10.53
CA ALA A 360 -1.55 6.81 -11.67
C ALA A 360 -0.05 6.83 -11.38
N THR A 361 0.67 5.79 -11.82
CA THR A 361 2.13 5.69 -11.63
C THR A 361 2.87 6.89 -12.20
N ASP A 362 2.51 7.35 -13.41
CA ASP A 362 3.19 8.44 -14.10
C ASP A 362 3.10 9.75 -13.31
N ARG A 363 1.95 10.02 -12.68
CA ARG A 363 1.78 11.19 -11.81
C ARG A 363 2.73 11.15 -10.59
N MET A 364 2.84 10.01 -9.94
CA MET A 364 3.77 9.81 -8.82
C MET A 364 5.22 10.04 -9.27
N VAL A 365 5.61 9.45 -10.39
CA VAL A 365 6.97 9.56 -10.95
C VAL A 365 7.30 11.01 -11.30
N GLU A 366 6.37 11.72 -11.94
CA GLU A 366 6.51 13.13 -12.26
C GLU A 366 6.71 13.98 -11.00
N GLN A 367 5.85 13.80 -9.98
CA GLN A 367 5.94 14.54 -8.72
C GLN A 367 7.27 14.27 -7.99
N ILE A 368 7.75 13.02 -7.99
CA ILE A 368 9.08 12.67 -7.45
C ILE A 368 10.18 13.36 -8.24
N GLY A 369 10.11 13.36 -9.58
CA GLY A 369 11.06 14.07 -10.45
C GLY A 369 11.10 15.58 -10.17
N GLN A 370 9.94 16.20 -9.90
CA GLN A 370 9.85 17.60 -9.50
C GLN A 370 10.53 17.86 -8.14
N VAL A 371 10.47 16.90 -7.19
CA VAL A 371 11.21 17.00 -5.91
C VAL A 371 12.71 16.98 -6.18
N TYR A 372 13.19 16.07 -7.04
CA TYR A 372 14.62 16.00 -7.40
C TYR A 372 15.08 17.32 -8.03
N GLY A 373 14.38 17.80 -9.06
CA GLY A 373 14.76 19.03 -9.77
C GLY A 373 14.81 20.27 -8.88
N ARG A 374 13.87 20.39 -7.90
CA ARG A 374 13.93 21.48 -6.90
C ARG A 374 15.18 21.39 -6.02
N LEU A 375 15.56 20.17 -5.61
CA LEU A 375 16.74 19.97 -4.76
C LEU A 375 18.04 20.18 -5.54
N GLU A 376 18.11 19.78 -6.80
CA GLU A 376 19.24 20.05 -7.71
C GLU A 376 19.48 21.54 -7.86
N GLN A 377 18.42 22.30 -8.15
CA GLN A 377 18.49 23.77 -8.25
C GLN A 377 18.94 24.41 -6.92
N ALA A 378 18.38 23.98 -5.79
CA ALA A 378 18.71 24.53 -4.48
C ALA A 378 20.16 24.26 -4.05
N LYS A 379 20.78 23.20 -4.56
CA LYS A 379 22.15 22.78 -4.20
C LYS A 379 23.18 23.02 -5.30
N ASN A 380 22.80 23.61 -6.42
CA ASN A 380 23.66 23.81 -7.60
C ASN A 380 24.34 22.50 -8.07
N VAL A 381 23.63 21.39 -8.00
CA VAL A 381 24.08 20.10 -8.55
C VAL A 381 23.73 20.10 -10.03
N LYS A 382 24.74 19.84 -10.88
CA LYS A 382 24.58 19.79 -12.36
C LYS A 382 24.44 18.35 -12.83
#